data_72b92844ccda97cc6393d42705a73cf4
#
_entry.id   72b92844ccda97cc6393d42705a73cf4
#
_cell.length_a   1.000
_cell.length_b   1.000
_cell.length_c   1.000
_cell.angle_alpha   90.00
_cell.angle_beta   90.00
_cell.angle_gamma   90.00
#
_symmetry.space_group_name_H-M   'P 1'
#
loop_
_entity.id
_entity.type
_entity.pdbx_description
1 polymer ?
#
loop_
_entity_poly.entity_id
_entity_poly.type
_entity_poly.pdbx_seq_one_letter_code
_entity_poly.pdbx_strand_id
1 'polypeptide(L)'
;MDFAAFVAKKEADAARRSRSGAERISRARPAGAMAIGNDWTRRLFDGDFYVSPPTGDRPSTSVVFVQSKDGNTGATNPSALGGGETDKHVIYEGLSRVAADAVMAGAGTIRGGKIVLSVWHPELVELRASLGLPRHPIQIVATLRGLPFEESLILNVPELPVILVTIPTWAALMTPI
;
A
#
# COMPACT_ATOMS: atom_id res chain seq x y z
N MET A 1 10.86 2.41 18.83
CA MET A 1 9.41 2.70 18.82
C MET A 1 8.69 1.37 18.85
N ASP A 2 7.69 1.21 19.71
CA ASP A 2 6.87 0.01 19.75
C ASP A 2 6.03 -0.08 18.44
N PHE A 3 6.29 -1.11 17.64
CA PHE A 3 5.61 -1.30 16.37
C PHE A 3 4.14 -1.68 16.56
N ALA A 4 3.81 -2.44 17.60
CA ALA A 4 2.43 -2.78 17.90
C ALA A 4 1.59 -1.53 18.21
N ALA A 5 2.15 -0.60 18.98
CA ALA A 5 1.50 0.68 19.25
C ALA A 5 1.35 1.54 17.98
N PHE A 6 2.32 1.50 17.07
CA PHE A 6 2.22 2.16 15.77
C PHE A 6 1.09 1.57 14.93
N VAL A 7 0.98 0.25 14.85
CA VAL A 7 -0.08 -0.46 14.12
C VAL A 7 -1.45 -0.10 14.71
N ALA A 8 -1.63 -0.24 16.02
CA ALA A 8 -2.89 0.08 16.69
C ALA A 8 -3.34 1.53 16.45
N LYS A 9 -2.41 2.48 16.49
CA LYS A 9 -2.70 3.88 16.16
C LYS A 9 -3.16 4.04 14.71
N LYS A 10 -2.49 3.40 13.75
CA LYS A 10 -2.87 3.48 12.33
C LYS A 10 -4.25 2.89 12.07
N GLU A 11 -4.56 1.76 12.69
CA GLU A 11 -5.89 1.12 12.58
C GLU A 11 -6.98 1.99 13.20
N ALA A 12 -6.75 2.55 14.40
CA ALA A 12 -7.68 3.45 15.04
C ALA A 12 -7.89 4.74 14.23
N ASP A 13 -6.85 5.29 13.62
CA ASP A 13 -6.95 6.47 12.76
C ASP A 13 -7.73 6.15 11.47
N ALA A 14 -7.54 4.99 10.87
CA ALA A 14 -8.29 4.54 9.71
C ALA A 14 -9.78 4.30 10.04
N ALA A 15 -10.08 3.63 11.15
CA ALA A 15 -11.45 3.33 11.59
C ALA A 15 -12.26 4.59 11.92
N ARG A 16 -11.63 5.64 12.43
CA ARG A 16 -12.29 6.92 12.80
C ARG A 16 -12.65 7.79 11.62
N ARG A 17 -12.12 7.54 10.43
CA ARG A 17 -12.40 8.37 9.26
C ARG A 17 -13.86 8.21 8.86
N SER A 18 -14.60 9.31 8.91
CA SER A 18 -15.99 9.35 8.47
C SER A 18 -16.10 9.12 6.97
N ARG A 19 -17.15 8.45 6.56
CA ARG A 19 -17.42 8.11 5.18
C ARG A 19 -18.79 8.59 4.79
N SER A 20 -18.81 9.40 3.77
CA SER A 20 -20.05 9.92 3.21
C SER A 20 -20.26 9.30 1.83
N GLY A 21 -21.25 8.42 1.74
CA GLY A 21 -21.76 7.93 0.48
C GLY A 21 -20.91 6.91 -0.26
N ALA A 22 -21.53 6.19 -1.17
CA ALA A 22 -20.84 5.28 -2.07
C ALA A 22 -20.17 6.06 -3.20
N GLU A 23 -18.86 5.89 -3.36
CA GLU A 23 -18.16 6.39 -4.52
C GLU A 23 -18.26 5.39 -5.67
N ARG A 24 -18.76 5.87 -6.81
CA ARG A 24 -18.80 5.06 -8.01
C ARG A 24 -17.41 4.97 -8.63
N ILE A 25 -16.80 3.80 -8.53
CA ILE A 25 -15.57 3.50 -9.24
C ILE A 25 -15.92 2.77 -10.53
N SER A 26 -15.45 3.28 -11.67
CA SER A 26 -15.56 2.56 -12.95
C SER A 26 -14.81 1.25 -12.86
N ARG A 27 -15.50 0.14 -13.10
CA ARG A 27 -14.93 -1.21 -12.97
C ARG A 27 -15.19 -1.98 -14.24
N ALA A 28 -14.11 -2.25 -14.94
CA ALA A 28 -14.12 -3.30 -15.93
C ALA A 28 -13.59 -4.57 -15.24
N ARG A 29 -14.35 -5.66 -15.26
CA ARG A 29 -13.84 -6.96 -14.84
C ARG A 29 -12.92 -7.50 -15.93
N PRO A 30 -11.60 -7.58 -15.70
CA PRO A 30 -10.69 -8.22 -16.64
C PRO A 30 -11.04 -9.70 -16.78
N ALA A 31 -10.84 -10.26 -17.98
CA ALA A 31 -11.02 -11.69 -18.17
C ALA A 31 -10.13 -12.49 -17.23
N GLY A 32 -10.68 -13.49 -16.55
CA GLY A 32 -9.97 -14.31 -15.58
C GLY A 32 -9.69 -13.65 -14.22
N ALA A 33 -10.13 -12.42 -14.00
CA ALA A 33 -9.94 -11.76 -12.73
C ALA A 33 -10.83 -12.35 -11.62
N MET A 34 -10.26 -12.48 -10.43
CA MET A 34 -10.94 -12.90 -9.22
C MET A 34 -11.61 -11.71 -8.54
N ALA A 35 -12.88 -11.84 -8.19
CA ALA A 35 -13.58 -10.84 -7.39
C ALA A 35 -13.12 -10.91 -5.93
N ILE A 36 -12.83 -9.75 -5.34
CA ILE A 36 -12.53 -9.59 -3.92
C ILE A 36 -13.42 -8.51 -3.33
N GLY A 37 -13.79 -8.67 -2.08
CA GLY A 37 -14.58 -7.69 -1.35
C GLY A 37 -15.28 -8.32 -0.15
N ASN A 38 -15.72 -7.48 0.74
CA ASN A 38 -16.61 -7.78 1.84
C ASN A 38 -17.81 -6.84 1.82
N ASP A 39 -18.74 -6.98 2.76
CA ASP A 39 -19.93 -6.14 2.79
C ASP A 39 -19.61 -4.66 2.97
N TRP A 40 -18.52 -4.34 3.67
CA TRP A 40 -18.07 -2.97 3.82
C TRP A 40 -17.59 -2.37 2.50
N THR A 41 -16.74 -3.07 1.75
CA THR A 41 -16.25 -2.59 0.44
C THR A 41 -17.38 -2.48 -0.57
N ARG A 42 -18.33 -3.42 -0.57
CA ARG A 42 -19.48 -3.40 -1.48
C ARG A 42 -20.41 -2.22 -1.23
N ARG A 43 -20.66 -1.89 0.05
CA ARG A 43 -21.46 -0.70 0.40
C ARG A 43 -20.76 0.59 0.04
N LEU A 44 -19.45 0.67 0.26
CA LEU A 44 -18.68 1.90 0.07
C LEU A 44 -18.43 2.21 -1.40
N PHE A 45 -18.25 1.18 -2.24
CA PHE A 45 -17.84 1.31 -3.63
C PHE A 45 -18.82 0.72 -4.64
N ASP A 46 -20.03 0.36 -4.21
CA ASP A 46 -21.07 -0.19 -5.06
C ASP A 46 -20.63 -1.44 -5.85
N GLY A 47 -20.03 -2.41 -5.16
CA GLY A 47 -19.67 -3.73 -5.68
C GLY A 47 -18.28 -4.23 -5.31
N ASP A 48 -17.80 -5.25 -6.01
CA ASP A 48 -16.51 -5.89 -5.77
C ASP A 48 -15.37 -5.21 -6.50
N PHE A 49 -14.16 -5.43 -5.99
CA PHE A 49 -12.90 -5.20 -6.70
C PHE A 49 -12.44 -6.47 -7.40
N TYR A 50 -11.52 -6.32 -8.33
CA TYR A 50 -11.00 -7.44 -9.10
C TYR A 50 -9.48 -7.47 -9.05
N VAL A 51 -8.93 -8.67 -8.87
CA VAL A 51 -7.50 -8.94 -8.89
C VAL A 51 -7.21 -9.87 -10.05
N SER A 52 -6.27 -9.48 -10.89
CA SER A 52 -5.77 -10.35 -11.96
C SER A 52 -4.74 -11.32 -11.38
N PRO A 53 -4.89 -12.63 -11.57
CA PRO A 53 -3.87 -13.58 -11.16
C PRO A 53 -2.58 -13.37 -11.97
N PRO A 54 -1.43 -13.81 -11.46
CA PRO A 54 -0.20 -13.81 -12.23
C PRO A 54 -0.33 -14.67 -13.48
N THR A 55 0.39 -14.32 -14.54
CA THR A 55 0.39 -15.06 -15.80
C THR A 55 1.78 -15.65 -16.04
N GLY A 56 1.87 -16.99 -16.03
CA GLY A 56 3.14 -17.70 -16.18
C GLY A 56 4.08 -17.41 -14.99
N ASP A 57 5.31 -17.02 -15.28
CA ASP A 57 6.39 -16.72 -14.32
C ASP A 57 6.47 -15.24 -13.91
N ARG A 58 5.52 -14.42 -14.37
CA ARG A 58 5.51 -12.97 -14.11
C ARG A 58 4.47 -12.59 -13.07
N PRO A 59 4.79 -11.67 -12.15
CA PRO A 59 3.82 -11.14 -11.21
C PRO A 59 2.75 -10.32 -11.92
N SER A 60 1.52 -10.37 -11.43
CA SER A 60 0.51 -9.37 -11.77
C SER A 60 0.86 -8.07 -11.05
N THR A 61 0.96 -6.98 -11.78
CA THR A 61 1.40 -5.68 -11.23
C THR A 61 0.33 -4.63 -11.47
N SER A 62 -0.03 -3.90 -10.42
CA SER A 62 -0.87 -2.71 -10.48
C SER A 62 -0.10 -1.48 -10.04
N VAL A 63 -0.36 -0.35 -10.70
CA VAL A 63 0.24 0.93 -10.35
C VAL A 63 -0.85 1.82 -9.77
N VAL A 64 -0.55 2.46 -8.64
CA VAL A 64 -1.47 3.38 -7.96
C VAL A 64 -0.78 4.72 -7.79
N PHE A 65 -1.35 5.74 -8.39
CA PHE A 65 -0.88 7.12 -8.27
C PHE A 65 -2.03 8.09 -8.45
N VAL A 66 -1.85 9.33 -8.00
CA VAL A 66 -2.78 10.43 -8.21
C VAL A 66 -2.28 11.32 -9.34
N GLN A 67 -3.19 11.75 -10.18
CA GLN A 67 -2.92 12.65 -11.30
C GLN A 67 -4.00 13.75 -11.32
N SER A 68 -3.58 14.98 -11.59
CA SER A 68 -4.52 16.07 -11.85
C SER A 68 -5.17 15.93 -13.24
N LYS A 69 -6.25 16.66 -13.48
CA LYS A 69 -6.98 16.59 -14.76
C LYS A 69 -6.13 16.97 -15.98
N ASP A 70 -5.12 17.82 -15.79
CA ASP A 70 -4.17 18.24 -16.82
C ASP A 70 -2.94 17.33 -16.94
N GLY A 71 -2.93 16.18 -16.25
CA GLY A 71 -1.88 15.18 -16.37
C GLY A 71 -0.69 15.35 -15.40
N ASN A 72 -0.71 16.32 -14.50
CA ASN A 72 0.38 16.53 -13.55
C ASN A 72 0.38 15.44 -12.46
N THR A 73 1.50 14.75 -12.27
CA THR A 73 1.75 13.76 -11.22
C THR A 73 2.85 14.20 -10.25
N GLY A 74 3.48 15.34 -10.50
CA GLY A 74 4.70 15.82 -9.83
C GLY A 74 4.46 16.82 -8.70
N ALA A 75 3.25 16.92 -8.14
CA ALA A 75 2.99 17.83 -7.04
C ALA A 75 3.82 17.47 -5.80
N THR A 76 4.42 18.47 -5.18
CA THR A 76 5.20 18.31 -3.93
C THR A 76 4.34 17.72 -2.80
N ASN A 77 3.04 18.03 -2.79
CA ASN A 77 2.07 17.43 -1.91
C ASN A 77 0.97 16.74 -2.74
N PRO A 78 0.99 15.41 -2.86
CA PRO A 78 -0.04 14.67 -3.60
C PRO A 78 -1.47 14.94 -3.15
N SER A 79 -1.69 15.26 -1.88
CA SER A 79 -3.02 15.60 -1.36
C SER A 79 -3.58 16.87 -1.99
N ALA A 80 -2.73 17.77 -2.49
CA ALA A 80 -3.13 18.96 -3.20
C ALA A 80 -3.71 18.68 -4.59
N LEU A 81 -3.49 17.49 -5.15
CA LEU A 81 -4.07 17.04 -6.42
C LEU A 81 -5.54 16.61 -6.30
N GLY A 82 -6.08 16.57 -5.08
CA GLY A 82 -7.52 16.44 -4.87
C GLY A 82 -8.09 15.03 -5.07
N GLY A 83 -7.36 13.99 -4.71
CA GLY A 83 -7.84 12.60 -4.76
C GLY A 83 -9.05 12.30 -3.87
N GLY A 84 -9.38 13.20 -2.94
CA GLY A 84 -10.58 13.16 -2.11
C GLY A 84 -10.66 11.92 -1.21
N GLU A 85 -11.89 11.47 -0.95
CA GLU A 85 -12.16 10.28 -0.13
C GLU A 85 -11.66 9.00 -0.81
N THR A 86 -11.75 8.90 -2.13
CA THR A 86 -11.22 7.74 -2.88
C THR A 86 -9.73 7.54 -2.63
N ASP A 87 -8.93 8.59 -2.64
CA ASP A 87 -7.50 8.51 -2.35
C ASP A 87 -7.23 7.99 -0.92
N LYS A 88 -8.03 8.45 0.05
CA LYS A 88 -7.92 7.97 1.43
C LYS A 88 -8.17 6.47 1.53
N HIS A 89 -9.21 5.94 0.90
CA HIS A 89 -9.49 4.51 0.90
C HIS A 89 -8.41 3.71 0.17
N VAL A 90 -8.00 4.19 -0.99
CA VAL A 90 -7.03 3.49 -1.85
C VAL A 90 -5.64 3.48 -1.23
N ILE A 91 -5.17 4.65 -0.77
CA ILE A 91 -3.78 4.83 -0.31
C ILE A 91 -3.66 4.73 1.21
N TYR A 92 -4.38 5.57 1.98
CA TYR A 92 -4.16 5.63 3.43
C TYR A 92 -4.74 4.44 4.18
N GLU A 93 -5.92 3.97 3.81
CA GLU A 93 -6.53 2.80 4.43
C GLU A 93 -5.99 1.48 3.90
N GLY A 94 -5.45 1.48 2.68
CA GLY A 94 -4.72 0.36 2.10
C GLY A 94 -5.52 -0.54 1.17
N LEU A 95 -6.63 -0.06 0.60
CA LEU A 95 -7.42 -0.84 -0.34
C LEU A 95 -6.58 -1.36 -1.52
N SER A 96 -5.68 -0.53 -2.07
CA SER A 96 -4.79 -0.91 -3.16
C SER A 96 -3.83 -2.06 -2.82
N ARG A 97 -3.68 -2.39 -1.55
CA ARG A 97 -2.74 -3.39 -1.03
C ARG A 97 -3.41 -4.62 -0.42
N VAL A 98 -4.74 -4.62 -0.37
CA VAL A 98 -5.49 -5.67 0.33
C VAL A 98 -5.18 -7.07 -0.18
N ALA A 99 -4.99 -7.24 -1.48
CA ALA A 99 -4.68 -8.50 -2.12
C ALA A 99 -3.23 -8.60 -2.66
N ALA A 100 -2.35 -7.68 -2.27
CA ALA A 100 -0.97 -7.68 -2.74
C ALA A 100 -0.06 -8.54 -1.87
N ASP A 101 0.74 -9.43 -2.48
CA ASP A 101 1.81 -10.15 -1.78
C ASP A 101 2.95 -9.20 -1.41
N ALA A 102 3.25 -8.24 -2.28
CA ALA A 102 4.31 -7.26 -2.10
C ALA A 102 3.87 -5.86 -2.53
N VAL A 103 4.45 -4.84 -1.93
CA VAL A 103 4.25 -3.44 -2.29
C VAL A 103 5.60 -2.79 -2.55
N MET A 104 5.74 -2.13 -3.70
CA MET A 104 6.97 -1.48 -4.09
C MET A 104 6.86 0.04 -4.01
N ALA A 105 7.86 0.68 -3.44
CA ALA A 105 7.99 2.14 -3.45
C ALA A 105 9.44 2.58 -3.64
N GLY A 106 9.62 3.79 -4.15
CA GLY A 106 10.94 4.43 -4.18
C GLY A 106 11.38 4.91 -2.79
N ALA A 107 12.68 4.96 -2.57
CA ALA A 107 13.25 5.46 -1.32
C ALA A 107 12.82 6.89 -0.97
N GLY A 108 12.46 7.71 -1.95
CA GLY A 108 11.89 9.04 -1.72
C GLY A 108 10.60 9.04 -0.90
N THR A 109 9.77 8.02 -1.08
CA THR A 109 8.54 7.84 -0.29
C THR A 109 8.84 7.43 1.16
N ILE A 110 9.90 6.64 1.36
CA ILE A 110 10.24 6.07 2.67
C ILE A 110 11.09 7.01 3.52
N ARG A 111 11.94 7.84 2.88
CA ARG A 111 12.81 8.78 3.58
C ARG A 111 12.04 9.80 4.39
N GLY A 112 12.52 10.06 5.60
CA GLY A 112 11.98 11.10 6.48
C GLY A 112 10.64 10.78 7.11
N GLY A 113 10.11 9.55 6.93
CA GLY A 113 8.82 9.17 7.46
C GLY A 113 8.77 7.83 8.17
N LYS A 114 7.88 7.73 9.13
CA LYS A 114 7.46 6.46 9.73
C LYS A 114 6.41 5.82 8.81
N ILE A 115 6.85 5.40 7.63
CA ILE A 115 5.99 4.88 6.58
C ILE A 115 6.13 3.37 6.50
N VAL A 116 5.02 2.68 6.61
CA VAL A 116 4.85 1.26 6.31
C VAL A 116 3.70 1.14 5.33
N LEU A 117 3.97 0.52 4.19
CA LEU A 117 2.97 0.35 3.13
C LEU A 117 2.14 -0.90 3.45
N SER A 118 1.10 -0.74 4.22
CA SER A 118 0.25 -1.84 4.68
C SER A 118 -1.24 -1.51 4.57
N VAL A 119 -2.06 -2.43 5.05
CA VAL A 119 -3.50 -2.28 5.16
C VAL A 119 -3.83 -1.86 6.58
N TRP A 120 -4.63 -0.79 6.73
CA TRP A 120 -4.87 -0.18 8.05
C TRP A 120 -6.32 -0.17 8.48
N HIS A 121 -7.28 -0.10 7.54
CA HIS A 121 -8.70 -0.16 7.92
C HIS A 121 -9.07 -1.56 8.41
N PRO A 122 -9.71 -1.72 9.58
CA PRO A 122 -10.04 -3.03 10.16
C PRO A 122 -10.74 -3.97 9.18
N GLU A 123 -11.76 -3.50 8.47
CA GLU A 123 -12.49 -4.28 7.46
C GLU A 123 -11.60 -4.76 6.29
N LEU A 124 -10.60 -3.97 5.92
CA LEU A 124 -9.62 -4.37 4.89
C LEU A 124 -8.57 -5.33 5.45
N VAL A 125 -8.24 -5.22 6.73
CA VAL A 125 -7.37 -6.19 7.43
C VAL A 125 -8.04 -7.55 7.48
N GLU A 126 -9.33 -7.61 7.85
CA GLU A 126 -10.11 -8.85 7.84
C GLU A 126 -10.25 -9.43 6.43
N LEU A 127 -10.54 -8.59 5.43
CA LEU A 127 -10.58 -9.02 4.03
C LEU A 127 -9.25 -9.63 3.60
N ARG A 128 -8.11 -9.00 3.93
CA ARG A 128 -6.79 -9.53 3.63
C ARG A 128 -6.54 -10.89 4.29
N ALA A 129 -6.92 -11.03 5.55
CA ALA A 129 -6.81 -12.29 6.28
C ALA A 129 -7.67 -13.39 5.64
N SER A 130 -8.89 -13.07 5.18
CA SER A 130 -9.78 -14.01 4.48
C SER A 130 -9.22 -14.49 3.14
N LEU A 131 -8.30 -13.72 2.53
CA LEU A 131 -7.56 -14.12 1.33
C LEU A 131 -6.35 -15.03 1.64
N GLY A 132 -6.11 -15.37 2.91
CA GLY A 132 -4.98 -16.17 3.34
C GLY A 132 -3.62 -15.44 3.29
N LEU A 133 -3.64 -14.11 3.22
CA LEU A 133 -2.43 -13.31 3.09
C LEU A 133 -1.88 -12.87 4.46
N PRO A 134 -0.54 -12.74 4.61
CA PRO A 134 0.08 -12.22 5.82
C PRO A 134 -0.43 -10.82 6.19
N ARG A 135 -0.38 -10.45 7.48
CA ARG A 135 -0.85 -9.15 7.98
C ARG A 135 -0.26 -7.97 7.21
N HIS A 136 1.01 -8.04 6.88
CA HIS A 136 1.72 -7.02 6.11
C HIS A 136 2.24 -7.60 4.80
N PRO A 137 2.10 -6.90 3.67
CA PRO A 137 2.76 -7.31 2.44
C PRO A 137 4.27 -7.13 2.54
N ILE A 138 5.03 -7.84 1.72
CA ILE A 138 6.47 -7.62 1.56
C ILE A 138 6.70 -6.17 1.12
N GLN A 139 7.60 -5.47 1.79
CA GLN A 139 7.97 -4.10 1.48
C GLN A 139 9.16 -4.11 0.52
N ILE A 140 8.96 -3.73 -0.74
CA ILE A 140 10.05 -3.60 -1.71
C ILE A 140 10.42 -2.13 -1.83
N VAL A 141 11.66 -1.80 -1.53
CA VAL A 141 12.15 -0.42 -1.62
C VAL A 141 13.25 -0.31 -2.67
N ALA A 142 12.98 0.44 -3.73
CA ALA A 142 13.95 0.75 -4.76
C ALA A 142 14.75 2.01 -4.39
N THR A 143 16.07 1.91 -4.40
CA THR A 143 16.96 3.03 -4.07
C THR A 143 18.27 2.97 -4.84
N LEU A 144 18.71 4.14 -5.31
CA LEU A 144 20.04 4.31 -5.94
C LEU A 144 21.11 4.81 -4.95
N ARG A 145 20.69 5.30 -3.77
CA ARG A 145 21.57 5.96 -2.80
C ARG A 145 21.45 5.38 -1.40
N GLY A 146 20.85 4.19 -1.27
CA GLY A 146 20.56 3.59 0.02
C GLY A 146 19.49 4.32 0.82
N LEU A 147 19.27 3.85 2.03
CA LEU A 147 18.39 4.44 3.05
C LEU A 147 19.17 4.57 4.35
N PRO A 148 18.97 5.64 5.13
CA PRO A 148 19.50 5.71 6.48
C PRO A 148 18.87 4.61 7.32
N PHE A 149 19.66 3.63 7.74
CA PHE A 149 19.17 2.44 8.41
C PHE A 149 18.46 2.79 9.72
N GLU A 150 19.11 3.60 10.55
CA GLU A 150 18.63 3.96 11.89
C GLU A 150 17.33 4.79 11.88
N GLU A 151 17.13 5.60 10.83
CA GLU A 151 15.96 6.48 10.71
C GLU A 151 14.77 5.83 10.03
N SER A 152 15.00 4.72 9.34
CA SER A 152 13.98 4.06 8.51
C SER A 152 13.20 3.03 9.33
N LEU A 153 12.00 3.38 9.78
CA LEU A 153 11.14 2.47 10.54
C LEU A 153 11.03 1.09 9.91
N ILE A 154 10.83 1.05 8.61
CA ILE A 154 10.64 -0.18 7.83
C ILE A 154 11.81 -1.17 7.95
N LEU A 155 13.04 -0.67 8.18
CA LEU A 155 14.24 -1.49 8.33
C LEU A 155 14.49 -1.95 9.77
N ASN A 156 13.74 -1.40 10.73
CA ASN A 156 13.93 -1.62 12.16
C ASN A 156 12.74 -2.35 12.82
N VAL A 157 11.96 -3.06 12.02
CA VAL A 157 10.79 -3.82 12.45
C VAL A 157 10.92 -5.25 11.99
N PRO A 158 11.23 -6.21 12.88
CA PRO A 158 11.42 -7.61 12.52
C PRO A 158 10.19 -8.27 11.88
N GLU A 159 9.01 -7.79 12.18
CA GLU A 159 7.74 -8.30 11.67
C GLU A 159 7.46 -7.92 10.20
N LEU A 160 8.25 -6.99 9.66
CA LEU A 160 8.09 -6.56 8.27
C LEU A 160 9.11 -7.24 7.36
N PRO A 161 8.68 -8.07 6.41
CA PRO A 161 9.58 -8.57 5.39
C PRO A 161 9.94 -7.44 4.42
N VAL A 162 11.25 -7.14 4.30
CA VAL A 162 11.77 -6.05 3.47
C VAL A 162 12.73 -6.58 2.43
N ILE A 163 12.57 -6.13 1.20
CA ILE A 163 13.49 -6.35 0.09
C ILE A 163 14.02 -4.98 -0.39
N LEU A 164 15.32 -4.79 -0.33
CA LEU A 164 15.97 -3.61 -0.88
C LEU A 164 16.48 -3.92 -2.29
N VAL A 165 16.05 -3.12 -3.24
CA VAL A 165 16.53 -3.15 -4.63
C VAL A 165 17.44 -1.95 -4.83
N THR A 166 18.74 -2.21 -5.01
CA THR A 166 19.74 -1.15 -5.12
C THR A 166 20.90 -1.55 -6.04
N ILE A 167 21.81 -0.62 -6.30
CA ILE A 167 23.02 -0.92 -7.07
C ILE A 167 24.07 -1.63 -6.18
N PRO A 168 24.99 -2.41 -6.77
CA PRO A 168 25.97 -3.22 -6.01
C PRO A 168 26.77 -2.44 -4.99
N THR A 169 27.21 -1.22 -5.32
CA THR A 169 28.00 -0.36 -4.43
C THR A 169 27.26 -0.07 -3.11
N TRP A 170 25.97 0.18 -3.16
CA TRP A 170 25.18 0.44 -1.96
C TRP A 170 24.75 -0.84 -1.24
N ALA A 171 24.57 -1.94 -1.98
CA ALA A 171 24.28 -3.24 -1.37
C ALA A 171 25.40 -3.65 -0.40
N ALA A 172 26.66 -3.49 -0.80
CA ALA A 172 27.82 -3.79 0.04
C ALA A 172 27.89 -2.94 1.33
N LEU A 173 27.42 -1.68 1.27
CA LEU A 173 27.42 -0.77 2.43
C LEU A 173 26.23 -0.98 3.38
N MET A 174 25.17 -1.63 2.91
CA MET A 174 23.94 -1.87 3.68
C MET A 174 23.86 -3.28 4.26
N THR A 175 24.84 -4.13 4.04
CA THR A 175 24.91 -5.45 4.67
C THR A 175 25.24 -5.26 6.15
N PRO A 176 24.43 -5.76 7.09
CA PRO A 176 24.79 -5.75 8.50
C PRO A 176 26.10 -6.51 8.73
N ILE A 177 27.00 -5.97 9.54
CA ILE A 177 28.22 -6.63 9.99
C ILE A 177 27.86 -7.68 11.04
#